data_40440f12f61d217090b2c2dba0b9a3a7
#
_entry.id   40440f12f61d217090b2c2dba0b9a3a7
#
_cell.length_a   1.000
_cell.length_b   1.000
_cell.length_c   1.000
_cell.angle_alpha   90.00
_cell.angle_beta   90.00
_cell.angle_gamma   90.00
#
_symmetry.space_group_name_H-M   'P 1'
#
loop_
_entity.id
_entity.type
_entity.pdbx_description
1 polymer ?
#
loop_
_entity_poly.entity_id
_entity_poly.type
_entity_poly.pdbx_seq_one_letter_code
_entity_poly.pdbx_strand_id
1 'polypeptide(L)'
;MNRSVLISGCTGGGKSTLLAELAARGHAVVEEPGRRIVKQELEGGGAALPWVDMAAFARRAIEMAIADYASAREQTGWTFFDRGLIDAAAALQHLTGEPVLEKLSAAHRYHPRIFLTPPWPEIYTTDPERRHGSDEAVTEYDRLAAVYPTLGYDVVILPKIAVADRADFILDFLSRETRQQ
;
A
#
# COMPACT_ATOMS: atom_id res chain seq x y z
N MET A 1 -5.30 -16.57 -11.40
CA MET A 1 -5.08 -15.96 -10.06
C MET A 1 -4.44 -14.60 -10.25
N ASN A 2 -4.93 -13.56 -9.56
CA ASN A 2 -4.30 -12.24 -9.60
C ASN A 2 -3.01 -12.25 -8.76
N ARG A 3 -1.89 -11.85 -9.37
CA ARG A 3 -0.56 -11.85 -8.73
C ARG A 3 -0.11 -10.48 -8.21
N SER A 4 -1.01 -9.49 -8.24
CA SER A 4 -0.79 -8.15 -7.67
C SER A 4 -1.15 -8.15 -6.19
N VAL A 5 -0.16 -8.16 -5.33
CA VAL A 5 -0.31 -8.28 -3.87
C VAL A 5 -0.10 -6.94 -3.20
N LEU A 6 -1.07 -6.47 -2.43
CA LEU A 6 -0.94 -5.23 -1.64
C LEU A 6 -0.30 -5.51 -0.28
N ILE A 7 0.72 -4.72 0.04
CA ILE A 7 1.27 -4.56 1.38
C ILE A 7 0.96 -3.14 1.82
N SER A 8 0.03 -2.99 2.76
CA SER A 8 -0.43 -1.72 3.29
C SER A 8 -0.21 -1.64 4.81
N GLY A 9 -0.86 -0.72 5.48
CA GLY A 9 -0.85 -0.61 6.94
C GLY A 9 -0.12 0.63 7.45
N CYS A 10 0.37 0.56 8.70
CA CYS A 10 0.89 1.70 9.41
C CYS A 10 2.16 2.29 8.76
N THR A 11 2.22 3.61 8.70
CA THR A 11 3.48 4.32 8.39
C THR A 11 4.50 4.02 9.49
N GLY A 12 5.73 3.69 9.09
CA GLY A 12 6.76 3.24 10.04
C GLY A 12 6.69 1.75 10.43
N GLY A 13 5.72 0.97 9.94
CA GLY A 13 5.62 -0.47 10.19
C GLY A 13 6.59 -1.36 9.40
N GLY A 14 7.64 -0.78 8.80
CA GLY A 14 8.69 -1.53 8.09
C GLY A 14 8.31 -2.05 6.70
N LYS A 15 7.33 -1.43 6.01
CA LYS A 15 6.93 -1.82 4.65
C LYS A 15 8.07 -1.70 3.64
N SER A 16 8.72 -0.54 3.57
CA SER A 16 9.77 -0.29 2.57
C SER A 16 10.94 -1.26 2.68
N THR A 17 11.35 -1.61 3.92
CA THR A 17 12.39 -2.61 4.16
C THR A 17 11.97 -4.01 3.71
N LEU A 18 10.70 -4.37 3.97
CA LEU A 18 10.14 -5.65 3.54
C LEU A 18 10.06 -5.74 2.01
N LEU A 19 9.63 -4.68 1.34
CA LEU A 19 9.57 -4.62 -0.11
C LEU A 19 10.96 -4.68 -0.76
N ALA A 20 11.96 -4.04 -0.15
CA ALA A 20 13.36 -4.16 -0.58
C ALA A 20 13.86 -5.61 -0.46
N GLU A 21 13.49 -6.33 0.61
CA GLU A 21 13.82 -7.75 0.78
C GLU A 21 13.14 -8.63 -0.29
N LEU A 22 11.85 -8.38 -0.58
CA LEU A 22 11.13 -9.10 -1.64
C LEU A 22 11.73 -8.83 -3.02
N ALA A 23 12.16 -7.60 -3.30
CA ALA A 23 12.87 -7.23 -4.52
C ALA A 23 14.23 -7.94 -4.64
N ALA A 24 14.99 -8.02 -3.53
CA ALA A 24 16.27 -8.75 -3.48
C ALA A 24 16.10 -10.25 -3.74
N ARG A 25 14.92 -10.81 -3.47
CA ARG A 25 14.54 -12.20 -3.79
C ARG A 25 14.01 -12.38 -5.22
N GLY A 26 14.05 -11.34 -6.06
CA GLY A 26 13.69 -11.40 -7.48
C GLY A 26 12.21 -11.16 -7.78
N HIS A 27 11.44 -10.65 -6.84
CA HIS A 27 10.03 -10.28 -7.06
C HIS A 27 9.91 -8.84 -7.55
N ALA A 28 8.91 -8.58 -8.40
CA ALA A 28 8.58 -7.22 -8.81
C ALA A 28 7.96 -6.44 -7.65
N VAL A 29 8.37 -5.17 -7.50
CA VAL A 29 7.88 -4.27 -6.46
C VAL A 29 7.45 -2.96 -7.09
N VAL A 30 6.33 -2.41 -6.64
CA VAL A 30 5.81 -1.10 -7.01
C VAL A 30 5.91 -0.18 -5.79
N GLU A 31 6.66 0.91 -5.95
CA GLU A 31 6.85 1.91 -4.89
C GLU A 31 5.55 2.67 -4.60
N GLU A 32 5.42 3.14 -3.37
CA GLU A 32 4.29 3.94 -2.89
C GLU A 32 4.03 5.15 -3.79
N PRO A 33 2.83 5.28 -4.39
CA PRO A 33 2.49 6.41 -5.25
C PRO A 33 2.70 7.77 -4.56
N GLY A 34 2.34 7.87 -3.28
CA GLY A 34 2.44 9.10 -2.51
C GLY A 34 3.88 9.64 -2.43
N ARG A 35 4.86 8.79 -2.18
CA ARG A 35 6.28 9.21 -2.14
C ARG A 35 6.77 9.71 -3.49
N ARG A 36 6.41 9.01 -4.55
CA ARG A 36 6.77 9.38 -5.92
C ARG A 36 6.18 10.72 -6.30
N ILE A 37 4.93 11.01 -5.89
CA ILE A 37 4.27 12.29 -6.12
C ILE A 37 4.97 13.39 -5.34
N VAL A 38 5.24 13.21 -4.05
CA VAL A 38 5.95 14.21 -3.24
C VAL A 38 7.28 14.58 -3.90
N LYS A 39 8.06 13.58 -4.33
CA LYS A 39 9.32 13.84 -5.02
C LYS A 39 9.14 14.65 -6.31
N GLN A 40 8.18 14.26 -7.16
CA GLN A 40 7.89 14.97 -8.41
C GLN A 40 7.39 16.40 -8.17
N GLU A 41 6.54 16.60 -7.15
CA GLU A 41 6.01 17.93 -6.82
C GLU A 41 7.06 18.86 -6.23
N LEU A 42 8.01 18.34 -5.43
CA LEU A 42 9.13 19.14 -4.91
C LEU A 42 10.10 19.58 -6.02
N GLU A 43 10.23 18.80 -7.09
CA GLU A 43 11.02 19.12 -8.29
C GLU A 43 10.24 20.02 -9.27
N GLY A 44 8.91 20.14 -9.13
CA GLY A 44 7.99 20.82 -10.04
C GLY A 44 7.25 22.00 -9.41
N GLY A 45 5.93 22.07 -9.64
CA GLY A 45 5.09 23.19 -9.20
C GLY A 45 4.61 23.16 -7.75
N GLY A 46 4.69 22.01 -7.08
CA GLY A 46 4.29 21.83 -5.67
C GLY A 46 2.80 21.92 -5.37
N ALA A 47 1.93 21.90 -6.37
CA ALA A 47 0.49 22.12 -6.21
C ALA A 47 -0.24 20.94 -5.55
N ALA A 48 0.20 19.72 -5.80
CA ALA A 48 -0.39 18.49 -5.26
C ALA A 48 0.45 17.87 -4.14
N LEU A 49 1.10 18.68 -3.31
CA LEU A 49 1.74 18.22 -2.09
C LEU A 49 0.67 17.97 -1.00
N PRO A 50 0.81 16.92 -0.18
CA PRO A 50 -0.23 16.56 0.80
C PRO A 50 -0.50 17.65 1.85
N TRP A 51 0.47 18.53 2.11
CA TRP A 51 0.32 19.68 3.02
C TRP A 51 -0.13 20.97 2.32
N VAL A 52 -0.31 20.96 0.98
CA VAL A 52 -0.85 22.07 0.19
C VAL A 52 -2.29 21.77 -0.21
N ASP A 53 -2.53 20.65 -0.87
CA ASP A 53 -3.86 20.18 -1.27
C ASP A 53 -3.90 18.64 -1.21
N MET A 54 -4.39 18.13 -0.07
CA MET A 54 -4.48 16.70 0.17
C MET A 54 -5.45 16.00 -0.79
N ALA A 55 -6.53 16.66 -1.23
CA ALA A 55 -7.47 16.07 -2.17
C ALA A 55 -6.85 15.94 -3.57
N ALA A 56 -6.14 16.97 -4.05
CA ALA A 56 -5.39 16.92 -5.29
C ALA A 56 -4.29 15.83 -5.24
N PHE A 57 -3.58 15.74 -4.12
CA PHE A 57 -2.60 14.68 -3.87
C PHE A 57 -3.22 13.28 -3.97
N ALA A 58 -4.36 13.04 -3.30
CA ALA A 58 -5.02 11.76 -3.31
C ALA A 58 -5.56 11.40 -4.72
N ARG A 59 -6.08 12.36 -5.49
CA ARG A 59 -6.50 12.13 -6.88
C ARG A 59 -5.32 11.72 -7.75
N ARG A 60 -4.20 12.40 -7.62
CA ARG A 60 -2.98 12.08 -8.36
C ARG A 60 -2.42 10.71 -7.97
N ALA A 61 -2.52 10.33 -6.68
CA ALA A 61 -2.14 9.00 -6.20
C ALA A 61 -3.03 7.90 -6.82
N ILE A 62 -4.33 8.16 -6.99
CA ILE A 62 -5.25 7.26 -7.69
C ILE A 62 -4.82 7.06 -9.15
N GLU A 63 -4.56 8.15 -9.89
CA GLU A 63 -4.14 8.09 -11.29
C GLU A 63 -2.84 7.28 -11.45
N MET A 64 -1.86 7.54 -10.62
CA MET A 64 -0.58 6.84 -10.62
C MET A 64 -0.77 5.35 -10.27
N ALA A 65 -1.57 5.03 -9.25
CA ALA A 65 -1.83 3.66 -8.85
C ALA A 65 -2.60 2.84 -9.91
N ILE A 66 -3.47 3.47 -10.71
CA ILE A 66 -4.14 2.84 -11.85
C ILE A 66 -3.12 2.47 -12.94
N ALA A 67 -2.20 3.39 -13.26
CA ALA A 67 -1.13 3.13 -14.22
C ALA A 67 -0.18 2.01 -13.75
N ASP A 68 0.21 2.03 -12.48
CA ASP A 68 1.03 0.98 -11.86
C ASP A 68 0.33 -0.38 -11.89
N TYR A 69 -0.96 -0.42 -11.57
CA TYR A 69 -1.76 -1.65 -11.63
C TYR A 69 -1.82 -2.22 -13.06
N ALA A 70 -2.01 -1.37 -14.05
CA ALA A 70 -2.05 -1.79 -15.46
C ALA A 70 -0.69 -2.39 -15.90
N SER A 71 0.42 -1.72 -15.56
CA SER A 71 1.78 -2.19 -15.86
C SER A 71 2.12 -3.52 -15.17
N ALA A 72 1.66 -3.70 -13.93
CA ALA A 72 1.92 -4.93 -13.16
C ALA A 72 1.23 -6.17 -13.75
N ARG A 73 0.13 -6.00 -14.49
CA ARG A 73 -0.57 -7.13 -15.14
C ARG A 73 0.25 -7.80 -16.23
N GLU A 74 1.27 -7.16 -16.75
CA GLU A 74 2.19 -7.71 -17.75
C GLU A 74 3.26 -8.61 -17.12
N GLN A 75 3.40 -8.58 -15.79
CA GLN A 75 4.37 -9.40 -15.06
C GLN A 75 3.91 -10.85 -14.91
N THR A 76 4.85 -11.79 -15.00
CA THR A 76 4.56 -13.23 -14.91
C THR A 76 4.63 -13.78 -13.48
N GLY A 77 5.29 -13.06 -12.54
CA GLY A 77 5.48 -13.42 -11.14
C GLY A 77 4.57 -12.65 -10.17
N TRP A 78 4.84 -12.80 -8.89
CA TRP A 78 4.23 -11.96 -7.86
C TRP A 78 4.75 -10.52 -7.99
N THR A 79 3.85 -9.55 -7.96
CA THR A 79 4.17 -8.13 -7.89
C THR A 79 3.63 -7.59 -6.57
N PHE A 80 4.52 -7.03 -5.74
CA PHE A 80 4.18 -6.47 -4.45
C PHE A 80 4.09 -4.95 -4.52
N PHE A 81 2.99 -4.40 -4.04
CA PHE A 81 2.72 -2.96 -4.03
C PHE A 81 2.91 -2.38 -2.64
N ASP A 82 3.72 -1.32 -2.52
CA ASP A 82 3.73 -0.48 -1.32
C ASP A 82 2.52 0.44 -1.35
N ARG A 83 1.45 0.05 -0.65
CA ARG A 83 0.13 0.67 -0.78
C ARG A 83 -0.37 0.58 -2.23
N GLY A 84 -1.46 1.22 -2.55
CA GLY A 84 -1.97 1.23 -3.92
C GLY A 84 -3.26 1.98 -4.07
N LEU A 85 -4.02 1.59 -5.10
CA LEU A 85 -5.26 2.26 -5.48
C LEU A 85 -6.29 2.29 -4.34
N ILE A 86 -6.40 1.21 -3.57
CA ILE A 86 -7.38 1.11 -2.48
C ILE A 86 -7.07 2.12 -1.38
N ASP A 87 -5.79 2.24 -0.99
CA ASP A 87 -5.34 3.21 0.02
C ASP A 87 -5.63 4.65 -0.42
N ALA A 88 -5.29 4.99 -1.67
CA ALA A 88 -5.50 6.32 -2.22
C ALA A 88 -7.00 6.66 -2.37
N ALA A 89 -7.81 5.71 -2.84
CA ALA A 89 -9.24 5.88 -2.97
C ALA A 89 -9.95 6.02 -1.61
N ALA A 90 -9.53 5.22 -0.62
CA ALA A 90 -10.02 5.33 0.75
C ALA A 90 -9.67 6.68 1.39
N ALA A 91 -8.47 7.19 1.13
CA ALA A 91 -8.05 8.52 1.59
C ALA A 91 -8.89 9.62 0.94
N LEU A 92 -9.08 9.60 -0.39
CA LEU A 92 -9.89 10.58 -1.09
C LEU A 92 -11.34 10.57 -0.59
N GLN A 93 -11.96 9.39 -0.51
CA GLN A 93 -13.34 9.26 -0.03
C GLN A 93 -13.50 9.76 1.41
N HIS A 94 -12.52 9.48 2.29
CA HIS A 94 -12.53 9.99 3.66
C HIS A 94 -12.44 11.52 3.72
N LEU A 95 -11.62 12.11 2.85
CA LEU A 95 -11.40 13.57 2.81
C LEU A 95 -12.56 14.35 2.22
N THR A 96 -13.16 13.82 1.16
CA THR A 96 -14.11 14.57 0.32
C THR A 96 -15.54 14.08 0.40
N GLY A 97 -15.76 12.85 0.89
CA GLY A 97 -17.06 12.16 0.84
C GLY A 97 -17.42 11.61 -0.54
N GLU A 98 -16.55 11.75 -1.56
CA GLU A 98 -16.80 11.20 -2.90
C GLU A 98 -16.81 9.66 -2.87
N PRO A 99 -17.88 8.99 -3.32
CA PRO A 99 -18.02 7.53 -3.24
C PRO A 99 -17.25 6.82 -4.37
N VAL A 100 -15.91 6.92 -4.36
CA VAL A 100 -15.03 6.37 -5.41
C VAL A 100 -14.52 4.97 -5.10
N LEU A 101 -14.44 4.60 -3.83
CA LEU A 101 -13.71 3.44 -3.33
C LEU A 101 -14.25 2.11 -3.87
N GLU A 102 -15.55 1.86 -3.77
CA GLU A 102 -16.17 0.61 -4.24
C GLU A 102 -16.00 0.43 -5.75
N LYS A 103 -16.26 1.48 -6.52
CA LYS A 103 -16.12 1.46 -7.98
C LYS A 103 -14.68 1.15 -8.41
N LEU A 104 -13.71 1.83 -7.81
CA LEU A 104 -12.30 1.64 -8.14
C LEU A 104 -11.79 0.25 -7.70
N SER A 105 -12.19 -0.20 -6.51
CA SER A 105 -11.86 -1.54 -6.02
C SER A 105 -12.44 -2.67 -6.88
N ALA A 106 -13.68 -2.51 -7.37
CA ALA A 106 -14.30 -3.49 -8.24
C ALA A 106 -13.61 -3.58 -9.61
N ALA A 107 -13.18 -2.43 -10.17
CA ALA A 107 -12.51 -2.36 -11.46
C ALA A 107 -11.05 -2.83 -11.45
N HIS A 108 -10.37 -2.71 -10.30
CA HIS A 108 -8.94 -2.99 -10.14
C HIS A 108 -8.71 -3.94 -8.95
N ARG A 109 -9.04 -5.21 -9.14
CA ARG A 109 -8.90 -6.21 -8.07
C ARG A 109 -7.45 -6.62 -7.90
N TYR A 110 -6.95 -6.52 -6.66
CA TYR A 110 -5.70 -7.11 -6.23
C TYR A 110 -5.89 -8.58 -5.81
N HIS A 111 -4.82 -9.21 -5.37
CA HIS A 111 -4.91 -10.51 -4.74
C HIS A 111 -5.91 -10.49 -3.58
N PRO A 112 -6.70 -11.54 -3.34
CA PRO A 112 -7.71 -11.54 -2.28
C PRO A 112 -7.14 -11.31 -0.88
N ARG A 113 -5.87 -11.65 -0.65
CA ARG A 113 -5.17 -11.40 0.61
C ARG A 113 -4.43 -10.07 0.56
N ILE A 114 -4.68 -9.24 1.56
CA ILE A 114 -3.97 -7.97 1.80
C ILE A 114 -3.11 -8.14 3.03
N PHE A 115 -1.83 -7.84 2.92
CA PHE A 115 -0.91 -7.89 4.05
C PHE A 115 -0.81 -6.52 4.70
N LEU A 116 -1.11 -6.42 6.01
CA LEU A 116 -1.00 -5.17 6.75
C LEU A 116 0.16 -5.21 7.73
N THR A 117 1.00 -4.17 7.67
CA THR A 117 2.01 -3.91 8.70
C THR A 117 1.35 -3.22 9.87
N PRO A 118 1.34 -3.82 11.07
CA PRO A 118 0.77 -3.19 12.25
C PRO A 118 1.63 -2.00 12.73
N PRO A 119 1.08 -1.12 13.59
CA PRO A 119 1.88 -0.14 14.32
C PRO A 119 3.04 -0.81 15.03
N TRP A 120 4.26 -0.30 14.81
CA TRP A 120 5.48 -0.87 15.39
C TRP A 120 6.40 0.23 15.92
N PRO A 121 6.11 0.76 17.12
CA PRO A 121 6.83 1.91 17.70
C PRO A 121 8.34 1.67 17.82
N GLU A 122 8.77 0.43 18.05
CA GLU A 122 10.18 0.08 18.29
C GLU A 122 11.06 0.26 17.05
N ILE A 123 10.50 0.23 15.85
CA ILE A 123 11.23 0.47 14.59
C ILE A 123 10.82 1.78 13.92
N TYR A 124 9.96 2.57 14.56
CA TYR A 124 9.50 3.84 14.01
C TYR A 124 10.65 4.84 13.96
N THR A 125 11.08 5.20 12.76
CA THR A 125 12.05 6.28 12.53
C THR A 125 11.36 7.46 11.90
N THR A 126 11.61 8.66 12.42
CA THR A 126 11.18 9.91 11.80
C THR A 126 12.00 10.16 10.53
N ASP A 127 11.33 10.40 9.43
CA ASP A 127 11.85 10.67 8.10
C ASP A 127 11.37 12.08 7.69
N PRO A 128 12.19 12.94 7.07
CA PRO A 128 11.77 14.28 6.62
C PRO A 128 10.52 14.29 5.73
N GLU A 129 10.25 13.18 5.04
CA GLU A 129 9.06 13.00 4.20
C GLU A 129 7.81 12.60 5.02
N ARG A 130 7.98 12.25 6.31
CA ARG A 130 6.93 11.78 7.22
C ARG A 130 6.64 12.84 8.27
N ARG A 131 5.78 13.77 7.94
CA ARG A 131 5.34 14.85 8.86
C ARG A 131 4.18 14.45 9.77
N HIS A 132 3.63 13.23 9.58
CA HIS A 132 2.50 12.74 10.37
C HIS A 132 2.97 12.18 11.71
N GLY A 133 2.24 12.51 12.78
CA GLY A 133 2.46 11.96 14.12
C GLY A 133 2.13 10.46 14.18
N SER A 134 2.64 9.78 15.22
CA SER A 134 2.36 8.37 15.46
C SER A 134 0.86 8.05 15.54
N ASP A 135 0.08 8.96 16.14
CA ASP A 135 -1.37 8.78 16.37
C ASP A 135 -2.16 8.84 15.06
N GLU A 136 -1.77 9.72 14.13
CA GLU A 136 -2.37 9.79 12.80
C GLU A 136 -2.08 8.52 12.00
N ALA A 137 -0.85 7.98 12.10
CA ALA A 137 -0.47 6.75 11.43
C ALA A 137 -1.26 5.54 11.96
N VAL A 138 -1.54 5.48 13.27
CA VAL A 138 -2.39 4.44 13.88
C VAL A 138 -3.84 4.61 13.44
N THR A 139 -4.37 5.83 13.46
CA THR A 139 -5.74 6.11 13.01
C THR A 139 -5.95 5.69 11.54
N GLU A 140 -4.98 5.97 10.68
CA GLU A 140 -5.03 5.55 9.28
C GLU A 140 -4.97 4.02 9.15
N TYR A 141 -4.11 3.37 9.93
CA TYR A 141 -4.03 1.91 9.97
C TYR A 141 -5.38 1.27 10.35
N ASP A 142 -6.01 1.76 11.42
CA ASP A 142 -7.30 1.24 11.89
C ASP A 142 -8.39 1.43 10.84
N ARG A 143 -8.40 2.58 10.17
CA ARG A 143 -9.33 2.87 9.07
C ARG A 143 -9.13 1.88 7.90
N LEU A 144 -7.90 1.64 7.47
CA LEU A 144 -7.61 0.71 6.37
C LEU A 144 -7.94 -0.73 6.75
N ALA A 145 -7.60 -1.16 7.99
CA ALA A 145 -7.94 -2.48 8.49
C ALA A 145 -9.46 -2.75 8.49
N ALA A 146 -10.27 -1.70 8.73
CA ALA A 146 -11.73 -1.79 8.65
C ALA A 146 -12.25 -1.75 7.20
N VAL A 147 -11.61 -1.00 6.31
CA VAL A 147 -12.05 -0.80 4.93
C VAL A 147 -11.84 -2.05 4.07
N TYR A 148 -10.68 -2.70 4.13
CA TYR A 148 -10.38 -3.83 3.24
C TYR A 148 -11.41 -4.97 3.31
N PRO A 149 -11.88 -5.41 4.50
CA PRO A 149 -12.92 -6.45 4.58
C PRO A 149 -14.25 -6.05 3.93
N THR A 150 -14.64 -4.78 3.99
CA THR A 150 -15.89 -4.31 3.34
C THR A 150 -15.83 -4.41 1.81
N LEU A 151 -14.63 -4.43 1.25
CA LEU A 151 -14.37 -4.59 -0.18
C LEU A 151 -14.15 -6.06 -0.58
N GLY A 152 -14.32 -7.00 0.36
CA GLY A 152 -14.17 -8.43 0.13
C GLY A 152 -12.72 -8.90 0.05
N TYR A 153 -11.79 -8.21 0.74
CA TYR A 153 -10.43 -8.68 0.94
C TYR A 153 -10.28 -9.33 2.31
N ASP A 154 -9.47 -10.36 2.37
CA ASP A 154 -9.04 -10.96 3.63
C ASP A 154 -7.74 -10.31 4.10
N VAL A 155 -7.76 -9.75 5.30
CA VAL A 155 -6.62 -9.05 5.89
C VAL A 155 -5.74 -10.01 6.68
N VAL A 156 -4.45 -10.01 6.35
CA VAL A 156 -3.41 -10.77 7.05
C VAL A 156 -2.48 -9.78 7.75
N ILE A 157 -2.48 -9.76 9.07
CA ILE A 157 -1.58 -8.91 9.85
C ILE A 157 -0.19 -9.53 9.86
N LEU A 158 0.81 -8.76 9.43
CA LEU A 158 2.20 -9.20 9.43
C LEU A 158 2.78 -9.24 10.85
N PRO A 159 3.52 -10.31 11.20
CA PRO A 159 4.16 -10.40 12.51
C PRO A 159 5.30 -9.37 12.65
N LYS A 160 5.57 -8.97 13.89
CA LYS A 160 6.68 -8.07 14.25
C LYS A 160 7.97 -8.89 14.48
N ILE A 161 8.53 -9.41 13.41
CA ILE A 161 9.74 -10.25 13.39
C ILE A 161 10.75 -9.70 12.39
N ALA A 162 11.90 -10.35 12.23
CA ALA A 162 12.95 -9.94 11.31
C ALA A 162 12.43 -9.85 9.86
N VAL A 163 13.00 -8.96 9.06
CA VAL A 163 12.53 -8.66 7.70
C VAL A 163 12.53 -9.88 6.79
N ALA A 164 13.57 -10.73 6.90
CA ALA A 164 13.67 -11.96 6.12
C ALA A 164 12.53 -12.93 6.45
N ASP A 165 12.22 -13.11 7.75
CA ASP A 165 11.15 -13.98 8.23
C ASP A 165 9.77 -13.46 7.82
N ARG A 166 9.59 -12.11 7.74
CA ARG A 166 8.34 -11.51 7.22
C ARG A 166 8.17 -11.77 5.72
N ALA A 167 9.25 -11.72 4.96
CA ALA A 167 9.22 -12.06 3.54
C ALA A 167 8.90 -13.56 3.36
N ASP A 168 9.52 -14.45 4.14
CA ASP A 168 9.19 -15.88 4.14
C ASP A 168 7.73 -16.12 4.48
N PHE A 169 7.21 -15.45 5.52
CA PHE A 169 5.80 -15.55 5.91
C PHE A 169 4.84 -15.24 4.74
N ILE A 170 5.07 -14.13 4.00
CA ILE A 170 4.26 -13.76 2.85
C ILE A 170 4.36 -14.81 1.73
N LEU A 171 5.58 -15.21 1.37
CA LEU A 171 5.81 -16.12 0.25
C LEU A 171 5.26 -17.53 0.54
N ASP A 172 5.43 -18.01 1.75
CA ASP A 172 4.85 -19.29 2.19
C ASP A 172 3.32 -19.26 2.18
N PHE A 173 2.74 -18.13 2.64
CA PHE A 173 1.29 -17.95 2.63
C PHE A 173 0.73 -18.04 1.21
N LEU A 174 1.30 -17.29 0.27
CA LEU A 174 0.90 -17.26 -1.13
C LEU A 174 1.14 -18.61 -1.84
N SER A 175 2.22 -19.31 -1.49
CA SER A 175 2.55 -20.62 -2.05
C SER A 175 1.56 -21.72 -1.65
N ARG A 176 1.06 -21.68 -0.41
CA ARG A 176 0.04 -22.63 0.07
C ARG A 176 -1.30 -22.46 -0.65
N GLU A 177 -1.71 -21.23 -0.89
CA GLU A 177 -2.95 -20.95 -1.63
C GLU A 177 -2.89 -21.42 -3.08
N THR A 178 -1.72 -21.28 -3.72
CA THR A 178 -1.52 -21.75 -5.11
C THR A 178 -1.62 -23.27 -5.23
N ARG A 179 -1.31 -24.04 -4.17
CA ARG A 179 -1.39 -25.51 -4.17
C ARG A 179 -2.79 -26.04 -3.87
N GLN A 180 -3.69 -25.22 -3.37
CA GLN A 180 -5.06 -25.62 -2.99
C GLN A 180 -6.10 -25.34 -4.09
N GLN A 181 -5.69 -24.71 -5.18
CA GLN A 181 -6.49 -24.43 -6.37
C GLN A 181 -6.11 -25.39 -7.53
#